data_935bf6ef35e32cb45ae8c6cfadb52f9a
#
_entry.id   935bf6ef35e32cb45ae8c6cfadb52f9a
#
_cell.length_a   1.000
_cell.length_b   1.000
_cell.length_c   1.000
_cell.angle_alpha   90.00
_cell.angle_beta   90.00
_cell.angle_gamma   90.00
#
_symmetry.space_group_name_H-M   'P 1'
#
loop_
_entity.id
_entity.type
_entity.pdbx_description
1 polymer ?
#
loop_
_entity_poly.entity_id
_entity_poly.type
_entity_poly.pdbx_seq_one_letter_code
_entity_poly.pdbx_strand_id
1 'polypeptide(L)'
;MTAGHDRILGAVIVGTGFGVLTHLRALRKADIEVRALVGRDPEKTRDRARRCGVPLALTSLEEALALPGVDIVTIATPPHTHAAIAIAAAQAGKHIFCEKPFARDAQEARAMLDAAEAAGVVHLLGTEFRGATGQALATRAIRQGAIGEPRLATFMMHVPVLADPRAEVPAWWASAADGGGWLGAYAPHLIDQVLATFGPIVGVSASLSLIADHPWSAEDSFTVHFRTASGVAGIMQSTAGSWGPMLVSTRFTGTAGTLWLEGERVRVADAGGVRELPVPEDLLNPPPEPVPAEFMHTTYDYLHAAGFDLAPCTRLFRAMRDRILGLPAPDDPAPATFADGLAGQRVLDAIRRSAQSGEWIAIGSD
;
A
#
# COMPACT_ATOMS: atom_id res chain seq x y z
N MET A 1 -26.37 25.71 -2.33
CA MET A 1 -25.83 25.09 -3.56
C MET A 1 -25.66 23.61 -3.33
N THR A 2 -26.67 22.78 -3.72
CA THR A 2 -26.80 21.35 -3.33
C THR A 2 -26.61 20.41 -4.54
N ALA A 3 -25.74 20.76 -5.48
CA ALA A 3 -25.60 20.03 -6.75
C ALA A 3 -24.47 18.97 -6.78
N GLY A 4 -23.83 18.65 -5.66
CA GLY A 4 -22.66 17.74 -5.64
C GLY A 4 -22.94 16.31 -5.14
N HIS A 5 -24.08 16.05 -4.50
CA HIS A 5 -24.33 14.79 -3.79
C HIS A 5 -24.73 13.61 -4.70
N ASP A 6 -25.23 13.87 -5.92
CA ASP A 6 -25.76 12.83 -6.81
C ASP A 6 -24.80 12.45 -7.96
N ARG A 7 -23.59 13.02 -8.03
CA ARG A 7 -22.65 12.71 -9.10
C ARG A 7 -21.97 11.37 -8.84
N ILE A 8 -22.23 10.39 -9.69
CA ILE A 8 -21.51 9.12 -9.71
C ILE A 8 -20.18 9.32 -10.44
N LEU A 9 -19.06 9.05 -9.76
CA LEU A 9 -17.72 9.10 -10.35
C LEU A 9 -17.45 7.85 -11.19
N GLY A 10 -16.76 8.03 -12.31
CA GLY A 10 -16.30 6.93 -13.16
C GLY A 10 -14.82 6.67 -13.00
N ALA A 11 -14.43 5.40 -12.97
CA ALA A 11 -13.03 4.98 -12.88
C ALA A 11 -12.61 4.07 -14.03
N VAL A 12 -11.35 4.16 -14.43
CA VAL A 12 -10.66 3.13 -15.21
C VAL A 12 -9.62 2.44 -14.34
N ILE A 13 -9.47 1.12 -14.51
CA ILE A 13 -8.49 0.31 -13.81
C ILE A 13 -7.39 -0.07 -14.79
N VAL A 14 -6.15 0.36 -14.54
CA VAL A 14 -4.98 -0.03 -15.31
C VAL A 14 -4.26 -1.15 -14.57
N GLY A 15 -4.32 -2.35 -15.12
CA GLY A 15 -3.83 -3.58 -14.49
C GLY A 15 -4.93 -4.59 -14.21
N THR A 16 -4.78 -5.80 -14.74
CA THR A 16 -5.79 -6.85 -14.68
C THR A 16 -5.52 -7.93 -13.62
N GLY A 17 -4.50 -7.76 -12.78
CA GLY A 17 -4.17 -8.59 -11.62
C GLY A 17 -4.89 -8.07 -10.36
N PHE A 18 -4.14 -7.48 -9.44
CA PHE A 18 -4.66 -6.89 -8.21
C PHE A 18 -5.79 -5.88 -8.44
N GLY A 19 -5.75 -5.16 -9.58
CA GLY A 19 -6.83 -4.27 -10.01
C GLY A 19 -8.19 -4.97 -10.11
N VAL A 20 -8.23 -6.25 -10.53
CA VAL A 20 -9.48 -7.04 -10.58
C VAL A 20 -9.77 -7.68 -9.22
N LEU A 21 -8.75 -8.21 -8.54
CA LEU A 21 -8.92 -8.91 -7.26
C LEU A 21 -9.46 -7.97 -6.18
N THR A 22 -8.98 -6.73 -6.14
CA THR A 22 -9.24 -5.79 -5.04
C THR A 22 -9.84 -4.47 -5.50
N HIS A 23 -9.21 -3.70 -6.44
CA HIS A 23 -9.68 -2.36 -6.80
C HIS A 23 -11.10 -2.36 -7.36
N LEU A 24 -11.41 -3.25 -8.28
CA LEU A 24 -12.75 -3.34 -8.89
C LEU A 24 -13.85 -3.51 -7.82
N ARG A 25 -13.61 -4.40 -6.88
CA ARG A 25 -14.56 -4.68 -5.80
C ARG A 25 -14.68 -3.50 -4.83
N ALA A 26 -13.55 -2.91 -4.49
CA ALA A 26 -13.46 -1.77 -3.57
C ALA A 26 -14.09 -0.51 -4.17
N LEU A 27 -13.85 -0.21 -5.46
CA LEU A 27 -14.49 0.90 -6.18
C LEU A 27 -16.01 0.78 -6.17
N ARG A 28 -16.54 -0.40 -6.49
CA ARG A 28 -17.97 -0.66 -6.45
C ARG A 28 -18.59 -0.49 -5.06
N LYS A 29 -17.88 -0.93 -4.01
CA LYS A 29 -18.29 -0.74 -2.61
C LYS A 29 -18.15 0.73 -2.15
N ALA A 30 -17.43 1.55 -2.89
CA ALA A 30 -17.29 2.98 -2.67
C ALA A 30 -18.23 3.83 -3.55
N ASP A 31 -19.19 3.20 -4.24
CA ASP A 31 -20.13 3.83 -5.16
C ASP A 31 -19.44 4.56 -6.32
N ILE A 32 -18.35 3.97 -6.83
CA ILE A 32 -17.61 4.44 -8.01
C ILE A 32 -17.84 3.46 -9.15
N GLU A 33 -18.29 3.96 -10.30
CA GLU A 33 -18.57 3.12 -11.47
C GLU A 33 -17.28 2.79 -12.23
N VAL A 34 -17.02 1.50 -12.49
CA VAL A 34 -15.87 1.09 -13.30
C VAL A 34 -16.26 1.06 -14.77
N ARG A 35 -15.67 1.96 -15.56
CA ARG A 35 -15.94 2.17 -17.00
C ARG A 35 -15.14 1.22 -17.88
N ALA A 36 -13.87 0.97 -17.55
CA ALA A 36 -13.02 0.11 -18.35
C ALA A 36 -11.93 -0.59 -17.51
N LEU A 37 -11.49 -1.75 -18.01
CA LEU A 37 -10.20 -2.37 -17.64
C LEU A 37 -9.19 -2.11 -18.76
N VAL A 38 -7.96 -1.75 -18.37
CA VAL A 38 -6.82 -1.57 -19.27
C VAL A 38 -5.76 -2.63 -18.96
N GLY A 39 -5.36 -3.41 -19.95
CA GLY A 39 -4.34 -4.45 -19.80
C GLY A 39 -3.53 -4.63 -21.08
N ARG A 40 -2.35 -5.23 -20.98
CA ARG A 40 -1.44 -5.45 -22.12
C ARG A 40 -1.93 -6.50 -23.11
N ASP A 41 -2.56 -7.56 -22.58
CA ASP A 41 -3.05 -8.68 -23.36
C ASP A 41 -4.54 -8.46 -23.67
N PRO A 42 -4.93 -8.30 -24.94
CA PRO A 42 -6.30 -7.98 -25.31
C PRO A 42 -7.31 -9.10 -25.02
N GLU A 43 -6.88 -10.36 -25.11
CA GLU A 43 -7.77 -11.51 -24.86
C GLU A 43 -8.03 -11.68 -23.37
N LYS A 44 -6.95 -11.68 -22.58
CA LYS A 44 -7.03 -11.74 -21.12
C LYS A 44 -7.83 -10.56 -20.55
N THR A 45 -7.64 -9.35 -21.09
CA THR A 45 -8.35 -8.15 -20.63
C THR A 45 -9.85 -8.26 -20.93
N ARG A 46 -10.21 -8.70 -22.13
CA ARG A 46 -11.61 -8.93 -22.52
C ARG A 46 -12.28 -10.02 -21.69
N ASP A 47 -11.60 -11.14 -21.46
CA ASP A 47 -12.13 -12.23 -20.65
C ASP A 47 -12.39 -11.75 -19.20
N ARG A 48 -11.44 -11.07 -18.60
CA ARG A 48 -11.59 -10.52 -17.22
C ARG A 48 -12.68 -9.45 -17.16
N ALA A 49 -12.73 -8.51 -18.09
CA ALA A 49 -13.79 -7.51 -18.14
C ALA A 49 -15.19 -8.15 -18.23
N ARG A 50 -15.36 -9.13 -19.10
CA ARG A 50 -16.61 -9.89 -19.25
C ARG A 50 -17.01 -10.60 -17.97
N ARG A 51 -16.10 -11.33 -17.35
CA ARG A 51 -16.36 -12.08 -16.09
C ARG A 51 -16.71 -11.15 -14.93
N CYS A 52 -16.11 -9.98 -14.91
CA CYS A 52 -16.32 -8.99 -13.85
C CYS A 52 -17.46 -8.01 -14.14
N GLY A 53 -18.13 -8.11 -15.30
CA GLY A 53 -19.18 -7.17 -15.70
C GLY A 53 -18.66 -5.73 -15.85
N VAL A 54 -17.46 -5.54 -16.40
CA VAL A 54 -16.91 -4.24 -16.77
C VAL A 54 -17.18 -4.01 -18.26
N PRO A 55 -17.77 -2.87 -18.65
CA PRO A 55 -18.30 -2.68 -20.00
C PRO A 55 -17.22 -2.65 -21.09
N LEU A 56 -16.03 -2.12 -20.80
CA LEU A 56 -14.98 -1.95 -21.79
C LEU A 56 -13.67 -2.64 -21.36
N ALA A 57 -13.01 -3.26 -22.34
CA ALA A 57 -11.68 -3.83 -22.22
C ALA A 57 -10.75 -3.16 -23.23
N LEU A 58 -9.75 -2.45 -22.78
CA LEU A 58 -8.84 -1.64 -23.57
C LEU A 58 -7.40 -2.11 -23.43
N THR A 59 -6.57 -1.77 -24.41
CA THR A 59 -5.12 -1.95 -24.35
C THR A 59 -4.35 -0.62 -24.45
N SER A 60 -5.07 0.47 -24.72
CA SER A 60 -4.53 1.82 -24.79
C SER A 60 -4.95 2.63 -23.57
N LEU A 61 -3.95 3.21 -22.87
CA LEU A 61 -4.18 4.17 -21.80
C LEU A 61 -4.80 5.46 -22.34
N GLU A 62 -4.33 5.92 -23.49
CA GLU A 62 -4.84 7.15 -24.13
C GLU A 62 -6.34 7.06 -24.44
N GLU A 63 -6.78 5.94 -25.04
CA GLU A 63 -8.20 5.68 -25.26
C GLU A 63 -9.01 5.68 -23.96
N ALA A 64 -8.46 5.07 -22.90
CA ALA A 64 -9.12 5.01 -21.60
C ALA A 64 -9.25 6.38 -20.94
N LEU A 65 -8.21 7.23 -21.03
CA LEU A 65 -8.22 8.60 -20.50
C LEU A 65 -9.21 9.52 -21.25
N ALA A 66 -9.44 9.25 -22.54
CA ALA A 66 -10.36 9.99 -23.39
C ALA A 66 -11.84 9.58 -23.23
N LEU A 67 -12.14 8.49 -22.50
CA LEU A 67 -13.52 8.05 -22.29
C LEU A 67 -14.35 9.10 -21.55
N PRO A 68 -15.59 9.36 -21.99
CA PRO A 68 -16.48 10.26 -21.28
C PRO A 68 -16.86 9.68 -19.90
N GLY A 69 -16.95 10.57 -18.91
CA GLY A 69 -17.33 10.20 -17.55
C GLY A 69 -16.26 9.41 -16.77
N VAL A 70 -15.00 9.44 -17.20
CA VAL A 70 -13.86 8.96 -16.43
C VAL A 70 -13.29 10.10 -15.61
N ASP A 71 -13.33 9.95 -14.30
CA ASP A 71 -12.80 10.90 -13.32
C ASP A 71 -11.52 10.39 -12.67
N ILE A 72 -11.41 9.06 -12.48
CA ILE A 72 -10.39 8.39 -11.68
C ILE A 72 -9.64 7.37 -12.53
N VAL A 73 -8.32 7.32 -12.35
CA VAL A 73 -7.46 6.25 -12.85
C VAL A 73 -6.87 5.50 -11.65
N THR A 74 -7.09 4.19 -11.59
CA THR A 74 -6.40 3.35 -10.60
C THR A 74 -5.30 2.56 -11.29
N ILE A 75 -4.10 2.58 -10.70
CA ILE A 75 -2.90 1.99 -11.25
C ILE A 75 -2.51 0.77 -10.40
N ALA A 76 -2.66 -0.43 -10.95
CA ALA A 76 -2.37 -1.70 -10.31
C ALA A 76 -1.52 -2.58 -11.25
N THR A 77 -0.51 -1.97 -11.84
CA THR A 77 0.48 -2.57 -12.75
C THR A 77 1.82 -2.77 -12.02
N PRO A 78 2.85 -3.34 -12.66
CA PRO A 78 4.20 -3.36 -12.06
C PRO A 78 4.79 -1.95 -11.83
N PRO A 79 5.60 -1.76 -10.77
CA PRO A 79 6.09 -0.44 -10.34
C PRO A 79 6.80 0.36 -11.44
N HIS A 80 7.54 -0.30 -12.32
CA HIS A 80 8.26 0.35 -13.43
C HIS A 80 7.35 1.04 -14.46
N THR A 81 6.04 0.84 -14.38
CA THR A 81 5.05 1.49 -15.27
C THR A 81 4.28 2.62 -14.59
N HIS A 82 4.36 2.71 -13.25
CA HIS A 82 3.52 3.63 -12.47
C HIS A 82 3.74 5.08 -12.86
N ALA A 83 4.99 5.52 -12.99
CA ALA A 83 5.32 6.91 -13.28
C ALA A 83 4.72 7.40 -14.60
N ALA A 84 4.90 6.62 -15.68
CA ALA A 84 4.36 7.00 -16.99
C ALA A 84 2.83 7.09 -16.98
N ILE A 85 2.15 6.14 -16.32
CA ILE A 85 0.69 6.10 -16.24
C ILE A 85 0.15 7.25 -15.37
N ALA A 86 0.77 7.48 -14.20
CA ALA A 86 0.34 8.52 -13.26
C ALA A 86 0.51 9.93 -13.86
N ILE A 87 1.64 10.19 -14.51
CA ILE A 87 1.91 11.47 -15.17
C ILE A 87 0.91 11.71 -16.31
N ALA A 88 0.65 10.70 -17.16
CA ALA A 88 -0.34 10.82 -18.23
C ALA A 88 -1.76 11.06 -17.69
N ALA A 89 -2.15 10.36 -16.61
CA ALA A 89 -3.43 10.57 -15.95
C ALA A 89 -3.55 11.98 -15.36
N ALA A 90 -2.51 12.49 -14.69
CA ALA A 90 -2.46 13.86 -14.17
C ALA A 90 -2.62 14.88 -15.29
N GLN A 91 -1.86 14.75 -16.38
CA GLN A 91 -1.93 15.62 -17.55
C GLN A 91 -3.30 15.63 -18.22
N ALA A 92 -4.03 14.52 -18.15
CA ALA A 92 -5.40 14.40 -18.60
C ALA A 92 -6.43 14.90 -17.56
N GLY A 93 -5.99 15.50 -16.45
CA GLY A 93 -6.86 16.03 -15.38
C GLY A 93 -7.61 14.95 -14.61
N LYS A 94 -7.12 13.71 -14.58
CA LYS A 94 -7.76 12.62 -13.85
C LYS A 94 -7.21 12.49 -12.44
N HIS A 95 -8.07 12.20 -11.47
CA HIS A 95 -7.68 11.83 -10.12
C HIS A 95 -7.01 10.46 -10.12
N ILE A 96 -6.02 10.23 -9.23
CA ILE A 96 -5.13 9.08 -9.35
C ILE A 96 -5.08 8.29 -8.05
N PHE A 97 -5.29 6.99 -8.15
CA PHE A 97 -4.96 6.02 -7.12
C PHE A 97 -3.83 5.14 -7.64
N CYS A 98 -2.68 5.13 -6.99
CA CYS A 98 -1.52 4.34 -7.42
C CYS A 98 -1.14 3.30 -6.37
N GLU A 99 -0.95 2.06 -6.81
CA GLU A 99 -0.46 0.97 -5.96
C GLU A 99 0.98 1.17 -5.51
N LYS A 100 1.30 0.46 -4.42
CA LYS A 100 2.68 0.29 -3.92
C LYS A 100 3.37 -0.92 -4.63
N PRO A 101 4.71 -0.93 -4.72
CA PRO A 101 5.62 0.19 -4.43
C PRO A 101 5.32 1.37 -5.34
N PHE A 102 5.44 2.59 -4.81
CA PHE A 102 4.96 3.79 -5.51
C PHE A 102 5.66 4.02 -6.84
N ALA A 103 6.99 3.89 -6.85
CA ALA A 103 7.85 4.08 -8.02
C ALA A 103 9.08 3.17 -7.90
N ARG A 104 9.97 3.18 -8.91
CA ARG A 104 11.26 2.48 -8.82
C ARG A 104 12.26 3.18 -7.93
N ASP A 105 12.23 4.51 -7.92
CA ASP A 105 13.13 5.37 -7.16
C ASP A 105 12.47 6.72 -6.79
N ALA A 106 13.15 7.52 -5.98
CA ALA A 106 12.66 8.81 -5.52
C ALA A 106 12.55 9.85 -6.65
N GLN A 107 13.29 9.72 -7.76
CA GLN A 107 13.19 10.63 -8.90
C GLN A 107 11.86 10.43 -9.64
N GLU A 108 11.49 9.17 -9.92
CA GLU A 108 10.17 8.85 -10.49
C GLU A 108 9.03 9.28 -9.54
N ALA A 109 9.16 8.98 -8.25
CA ALA A 109 8.18 9.38 -7.23
C ALA A 109 7.98 10.89 -7.18
N ARG A 110 9.05 11.68 -7.28
CA ARG A 110 9.00 13.15 -7.35
C ARG A 110 8.25 13.61 -8.61
N ALA A 111 8.59 13.06 -9.78
CA ALA A 111 7.93 13.42 -11.03
C ALA A 111 6.43 13.12 -11.02
N MET A 112 6.03 12.02 -10.38
CA MET A 112 4.60 11.66 -10.20
C MET A 112 3.88 12.67 -9.30
N LEU A 113 4.49 13.04 -8.18
CA LEU A 113 3.94 14.03 -7.25
C LEU A 113 3.80 15.40 -7.92
N ASP A 114 4.88 15.90 -8.53
CA ASP A 114 4.91 17.21 -9.19
C ASP A 114 3.84 17.30 -10.29
N ALA A 115 3.64 16.23 -11.08
CA ALA A 115 2.61 16.19 -12.10
C ALA A 115 1.18 16.24 -11.52
N ALA A 116 0.94 15.49 -10.43
CA ALA A 116 -0.36 15.46 -9.78
C ALA A 116 -0.70 16.79 -9.09
N GLU A 117 0.28 17.42 -8.43
CA GLU A 117 0.13 18.75 -7.81
C GLU A 117 -0.07 19.84 -8.85
N ALA A 118 0.71 19.85 -9.93
CA ALA A 118 0.56 20.82 -11.03
C ALA A 118 -0.81 20.74 -11.71
N ALA A 119 -1.39 19.54 -11.79
CA ALA A 119 -2.73 19.32 -12.33
C ALA A 119 -3.85 19.60 -11.32
N GLY A 120 -3.54 19.78 -10.02
CA GLY A 120 -4.52 19.99 -8.96
C GLY A 120 -5.47 18.81 -8.75
N VAL A 121 -5.03 17.59 -9.05
CA VAL A 121 -5.86 16.39 -8.95
C VAL A 121 -5.73 15.73 -7.58
N VAL A 122 -6.79 15.06 -7.13
CA VAL A 122 -6.72 14.21 -5.93
C VAL A 122 -5.87 12.98 -6.26
N HIS A 123 -4.88 12.69 -5.42
CA HIS A 123 -3.97 11.57 -5.58
C HIS A 123 -3.79 10.82 -4.27
N LEU A 124 -3.95 9.50 -4.30
CA LEU A 124 -3.77 8.61 -3.14
C LEU A 124 -2.85 7.45 -3.50
N LEU A 125 -2.14 6.98 -2.47
CA LEU A 125 -1.26 5.82 -2.53
C LEU A 125 -1.97 4.58 -1.96
N GLY A 126 -1.79 3.43 -2.60
CA GLY A 126 -2.33 2.14 -2.20
C GLY A 126 -1.58 1.48 -1.04
N THR A 127 -1.34 2.22 0.05
CA THR A 127 -0.92 1.65 1.34
C THR A 127 -2.15 1.43 2.23
N GLU A 128 -3.03 0.54 1.78
CA GLU A 128 -4.36 0.31 2.33
C GLU A 128 -4.34 -0.09 3.81
N PHE A 129 -3.27 -0.74 4.28
CA PHE A 129 -3.17 -1.15 5.69
C PHE A 129 -3.13 0.03 6.67
N ARG A 130 -2.80 1.25 6.22
CA ARG A 130 -3.01 2.46 7.03
C ARG A 130 -4.48 2.59 7.49
N GLY A 131 -5.43 2.11 6.68
CA GLY A 131 -6.86 2.04 6.96
C GLY A 131 -7.35 0.73 7.61
N ALA A 132 -6.47 -0.26 7.83
CA ALA A 132 -6.81 -1.48 8.55
C ALA A 132 -7.10 -1.16 10.02
N THR A 133 -8.14 -1.77 10.59
CA THR A 133 -8.65 -1.43 11.93
C THR A 133 -7.55 -1.40 13.00
N GLY A 134 -6.74 -2.47 13.08
CA GLY A 134 -5.69 -2.58 14.08
C GLY A 134 -4.59 -1.53 13.91
N GLN A 135 -4.11 -1.30 12.69
CA GLN A 135 -3.07 -0.31 12.42
C GLN A 135 -3.56 1.12 12.63
N ALA A 136 -4.76 1.44 12.17
CA ALA A 136 -5.36 2.75 12.35
C ALA A 136 -5.58 3.06 13.84
N LEU A 137 -6.14 2.10 14.60
CA LEU A 137 -6.33 2.24 16.04
C LEU A 137 -5.01 2.40 16.79
N ALA A 138 -3.98 1.60 16.43
CA ALA A 138 -2.66 1.71 17.05
C ALA A 138 -2.03 3.09 16.80
N THR A 139 -2.08 3.58 15.56
CA THR A 139 -1.58 4.92 15.19
C THR A 139 -2.30 6.01 15.99
N ARG A 140 -3.63 5.98 16.03
CA ARG A 140 -4.45 6.94 16.78
C ARG A 140 -4.14 6.90 18.28
N ALA A 141 -4.10 5.71 18.88
CA ALA A 141 -3.84 5.54 20.30
C ALA A 141 -2.44 6.06 20.71
N ILE A 142 -1.42 5.79 19.88
CA ILE A 142 -0.06 6.30 20.12
C ILE A 142 -0.02 7.83 20.05
N ARG A 143 -0.63 8.43 19.03
CA ARG A 143 -0.73 9.89 18.89
C ARG A 143 -1.46 10.55 20.04
N GLN A 144 -2.44 9.85 20.64
CA GLN A 144 -3.18 10.28 21.83
C GLN A 144 -2.44 10.01 23.15
N GLY A 145 -1.20 9.49 23.10
CA GLY A 145 -0.35 9.31 24.26
C GLY A 145 -0.56 8.00 25.03
N ALA A 146 -1.20 6.99 24.47
CA ALA A 146 -1.51 5.72 25.14
C ALA A 146 -0.28 4.99 25.72
N ILE A 147 0.93 5.27 25.22
CA ILE A 147 2.20 4.71 25.69
C ILE A 147 3.18 5.78 26.20
N GLY A 148 2.72 7.03 26.37
CA GLY A 148 3.60 8.17 26.62
C GLY A 148 4.42 8.54 25.39
N GLU A 149 5.68 8.97 25.58
CA GLU A 149 6.59 9.23 24.46
C GLU A 149 7.06 7.91 23.83
N PRO A 150 6.79 7.64 22.53
CA PRO A 150 7.29 6.45 21.86
C PRO A 150 8.83 6.41 21.81
N ARG A 151 9.42 5.25 22.04
CA ARG A 151 10.89 5.06 22.07
C ARG A 151 11.37 3.95 21.14
N LEU A 152 10.59 2.86 21.03
CA LEU A 152 10.99 1.69 20.27
C LEU A 152 9.82 1.16 19.45
N ALA A 153 10.10 0.78 18.18
CA ALA A 153 9.15 0.12 17.29
C ALA A 153 9.74 -1.18 16.74
N THR A 154 8.95 -2.24 16.76
CA THR A 154 9.34 -3.55 16.24
C THR A 154 8.28 -4.06 15.27
N PHE A 155 8.71 -4.43 14.08
CA PHE A 155 7.91 -5.08 13.07
C PHE A 155 8.61 -6.36 12.63
N MET A 156 7.91 -7.49 12.71
CA MET A 156 8.39 -8.78 12.22
C MET A 156 7.28 -9.48 11.45
N MET A 157 7.60 -9.98 10.26
CA MET A 157 6.71 -10.86 9.52
C MET A 157 7.50 -11.93 8.75
N HIS A 158 7.24 -13.19 9.10
CA HIS A 158 7.79 -14.34 8.40
C HIS A 158 6.63 -15.13 7.78
N VAL A 159 6.67 -15.33 6.48
CA VAL A 159 5.63 -16.02 5.73
C VAL A 159 6.25 -16.97 4.69
N PRO A 160 5.64 -18.14 4.42
CA PRO A 160 6.22 -19.14 3.52
C PRO A 160 5.83 -18.93 2.04
N VAL A 161 5.56 -17.68 1.64
CA VAL A 161 5.00 -17.36 0.31
C VAL A 161 5.95 -17.71 -0.83
N LEU A 162 7.24 -17.47 -0.60
CA LEU A 162 8.33 -17.71 -1.55
C LEU A 162 9.26 -18.85 -1.10
N ALA A 163 8.91 -19.58 -0.05
CA ALA A 163 9.76 -20.67 0.46
C ALA A 163 9.92 -21.81 -0.56
N ASP A 164 8.88 -22.10 -1.35
CA ASP A 164 8.97 -23.03 -2.48
C ASP A 164 9.52 -22.29 -3.71
N PRO A 165 10.68 -22.70 -4.27
CA PRO A 165 11.24 -22.09 -5.48
C PRO A 165 10.32 -22.13 -6.71
N ARG A 166 9.29 -22.96 -6.69
CA ARG A 166 8.28 -23.06 -7.76
C ARG A 166 7.11 -22.09 -7.60
N ALA A 167 7.11 -21.25 -6.55
CA ALA A 167 6.05 -20.27 -6.32
C ALA A 167 5.88 -19.34 -7.53
N GLU A 168 4.67 -19.30 -8.07
CA GLU A 168 4.33 -18.46 -9.22
C GLU A 168 3.92 -17.06 -8.73
N VAL A 169 4.76 -16.09 -9.00
CA VAL A 169 4.54 -14.67 -8.68
C VAL A 169 4.74 -13.80 -9.92
N PRO A 170 4.26 -12.54 -9.92
CA PRO A 170 4.51 -11.63 -11.03
C PRO A 170 6.00 -11.47 -11.31
N ALA A 171 6.38 -11.47 -12.61
CA ALA A 171 7.79 -11.44 -13.00
C ALA A 171 8.61 -10.27 -12.43
N TRP A 172 7.97 -9.14 -12.18
CA TRP A 172 8.64 -7.96 -11.58
C TRP A 172 9.14 -8.22 -10.16
N TRP A 173 8.56 -9.18 -9.41
CA TRP A 173 9.05 -9.57 -8.08
C TRP A 173 10.48 -10.11 -8.11
N ALA A 174 10.85 -10.80 -9.18
CA ALA A 174 12.18 -11.37 -9.36
C ALA A 174 13.25 -10.34 -9.77
N SER A 175 12.85 -9.12 -10.13
CA SER A 175 13.72 -8.10 -10.71
C SER A 175 13.91 -6.90 -9.77
N ALA A 176 15.12 -6.74 -9.23
CA ALA A 176 15.47 -5.56 -8.44
C ALA A 176 15.36 -4.25 -9.26
N ALA A 177 15.68 -4.31 -10.56
CA ALA A 177 15.61 -3.15 -11.48
C ALA A 177 14.17 -2.67 -11.73
N ASP A 178 13.19 -3.57 -11.63
CA ASP A 178 11.76 -3.24 -11.77
C ASP A 178 11.11 -2.76 -10.45
N GLY A 179 11.90 -2.60 -9.39
CA GLY A 179 11.41 -2.26 -8.05
C GLY A 179 10.88 -3.47 -7.28
N GLY A 180 11.24 -4.69 -7.73
CA GLY A 180 10.79 -5.95 -7.14
C GLY A 180 11.45 -6.31 -5.81
N GLY A 181 11.33 -7.59 -5.46
CA GLY A 181 11.72 -8.16 -4.18
C GLY A 181 10.66 -8.02 -3.11
N TRP A 182 10.87 -8.75 -2.02
CA TRP A 182 9.99 -8.69 -0.85
C TRP A 182 10.04 -7.33 -0.16
N LEU A 183 11.18 -6.63 -0.25
CA LEU A 183 11.28 -5.24 0.19
C LEU A 183 10.24 -4.37 -0.53
N GLY A 184 10.21 -4.41 -1.86
CA GLY A 184 9.24 -3.65 -2.66
C GLY A 184 7.80 -4.10 -2.42
N ALA A 185 7.57 -5.41 -2.28
CA ALA A 185 6.23 -5.96 -2.11
C ALA A 185 5.60 -5.65 -0.75
N TYR A 186 6.39 -5.61 0.34
CA TYR A 186 5.86 -5.52 1.69
C TYR A 186 6.34 -4.31 2.51
N ALA A 187 7.62 -3.93 2.43
CA ALA A 187 8.15 -2.85 3.26
C ALA A 187 7.44 -1.48 3.10
N PRO A 188 6.85 -1.12 1.94
CA PRO A 188 6.07 0.11 1.82
C PRO A 188 4.97 0.26 2.87
N HIS A 189 4.28 -0.83 3.25
CA HIS A 189 3.26 -0.81 4.30
C HIS A 189 3.85 -0.51 5.70
N LEU A 190 5.01 -1.09 6.01
CA LEU A 190 5.70 -0.87 7.30
C LEU A 190 6.26 0.55 7.38
N ILE A 191 6.90 1.00 6.32
CA ILE A 191 7.42 2.37 6.19
C ILE A 191 6.28 3.37 6.35
N ASP A 192 5.17 3.15 5.65
CA ASP A 192 3.97 3.98 5.72
C ASP A 192 3.42 4.05 7.15
N GLN A 193 3.34 2.92 7.85
CA GLN A 193 2.90 2.89 9.25
C GLN A 193 3.84 3.68 10.18
N VAL A 194 5.17 3.60 9.97
CA VAL A 194 6.14 4.40 10.73
C VAL A 194 5.96 5.88 10.45
N LEU A 195 5.90 6.27 9.16
CA LEU A 195 5.70 7.66 8.76
C LEU A 195 4.41 8.24 9.34
N ALA A 196 3.32 7.48 9.24
CA ALA A 196 2.02 7.87 9.74
C ALA A 196 1.97 7.96 11.27
N THR A 197 2.70 7.11 12.00
CA THR A 197 2.61 7.02 13.48
C THR A 197 3.64 7.90 14.18
N PHE A 198 4.88 7.93 13.68
CA PHE A 198 6.04 8.53 14.38
C PHE A 198 6.69 9.70 13.61
N GLY A 199 6.23 9.96 12.38
CA GLY A 199 6.80 10.97 11.50
C GLY A 199 7.99 10.48 10.67
N PRO A 200 8.75 11.39 10.06
CA PRO A 200 9.78 11.05 9.08
C PRO A 200 10.88 10.12 9.62
N ILE A 201 11.27 9.13 8.81
CA ILE A 201 12.48 8.32 9.03
C ILE A 201 13.67 9.14 8.55
N VAL A 202 14.64 9.36 9.43
CA VAL A 202 15.83 10.19 9.15
C VAL A 202 17.10 9.39 8.88
N GLY A 203 17.04 8.08 9.00
CA GLY A 203 18.17 7.22 8.65
C GLY A 203 17.89 5.75 8.86
N VAL A 204 18.62 4.93 8.13
CA VAL A 204 18.49 3.46 8.12
C VAL A 204 19.84 2.75 8.02
N SER A 205 19.88 1.52 8.55
CA SER A 205 20.91 0.51 8.25
C SER A 205 20.20 -0.79 7.89
N ALA A 206 20.62 -1.46 6.82
CA ALA A 206 19.85 -2.56 6.27
C ALA A 206 20.73 -3.71 5.75
N SER A 207 20.12 -4.90 5.75
CA SER A 207 20.60 -6.10 5.06
C SER A 207 19.45 -6.68 4.23
N LEU A 208 19.75 -7.01 2.98
CA LEU A 208 18.85 -7.69 2.06
C LEU A 208 19.42 -9.08 1.75
N SER A 209 18.56 -10.09 1.75
CA SER A 209 18.98 -11.48 1.54
C SER A 209 18.02 -12.22 0.64
N LEU A 210 18.53 -13.17 -0.12
CA LEU A 210 17.75 -14.18 -0.81
C LEU A 210 17.96 -15.49 -0.06
N ILE A 211 16.90 -15.98 0.61
CA ILE A 211 16.96 -17.18 1.48
C ILE A 211 16.48 -18.42 0.71
N ALA A 212 15.39 -18.30 -0.05
CA ALA A 212 14.92 -19.38 -0.90
C ALA A 212 15.76 -19.48 -2.18
N ASP A 213 15.89 -20.69 -2.73
CA ASP A 213 16.71 -20.95 -3.92
C ASP A 213 15.97 -20.53 -5.21
N HIS A 214 15.81 -19.21 -5.37
CA HIS A 214 15.27 -18.60 -6.56
C HIS A 214 16.37 -18.02 -7.46
N PRO A 215 16.25 -18.10 -8.79
CA PRO A 215 17.19 -17.47 -9.72
C PRO A 215 16.87 -15.97 -9.89
N TRP A 216 16.68 -15.24 -8.78
CA TRP A 216 16.26 -13.84 -8.79
C TRP A 216 17.43 -12.88 -8.57
N SER A 217 17.31 -11.67 -9.08
CA SER A 217 18.19 -10.54 -8.73
C SER A 217 17.67 -9.73 -7.54
N ALA A 218 16.43 -9.96 -7.15
CA ALA A 218 15.77 -9.31 -6.03
C ALA A 218 15.78 -10.20 -4.79
N GLU A 219 15.64 -9.61 -3.63
CA GLU A 219 15.62 -10.28 -2.32
C GLU A 219 14.23 -10.83 -1.97
N ASP A 220 14.21 -11.86 -1.12
CA ASP A 220 13.00 -12.39 -0.48
C ASP A 220 12.93 -12.06 1.02
N SER A 221 13.95 -11.36 1.54
CA SER A 221 14.11 -11.10 2.97
C SER A 221 14.84 -9.78 3.21
N PHE A 222 14.43 -9.07 4.25
CA PHE A 222 15.10 -7.84 4.67
C PHE A 222 15.13 -7.69 6.19
N THR A 223 16.19 -7.04 6.68
CA THR A 223 16.31 -6.53 8.04
C THR A 223 16.73 -5.08 7.96
N VAL A 224 15.95 -4.19 8.55
CA VAL A 224 16.18 -2.74 8.55
C VAL A 224 16.15 -2.23 9.96
N HIS A 225 17.21 -1.58 10.39
CA HIS A 225 17.21 -0.71 11.57
C HIS A 225 16.94 0.72 11.11
N PHE A 226 16.04 1.44 11.79
CA PHE A 226 15.68 2.80 11.43
C PHE A 226 15.64 3.73 12.65
N ARG A 227 15.69 5.04 12.37
CA ARG A 227 15.44 6.11 13.35
C ARG A 227 14.53 7.16 12.74
N THR A 228 13.56 7.65 13.52
CA THR A 228 12.68 8.75 13.12
C THR A 228 13.19 10.10 13.62
N ALA A 229 12.69 11.19 13.06
CA ALA A 229 12.98 12.56 13.51
C ALA A 229 12.50 12.80 14.96
N SER A 230 11.44 12.12 15.40
CA SER A 230 10.95 12.15 16.78
C SER A 230 11.81 11.34 17.77
N GLY A 231 12.86 10.67 17.29
CA GLY A 231 13.79 9.90 18.13
C GLY A 231 13.40 8.45 18.37
N VAL A 232 12.33 7.96 17.77
CA VAL A 232 11.97 6.53 17.84
C VAL A 232 12.99 5.71 17.06
N ALA A 233 13.61 4.73 17.72
CA ALA A 233 14.43 3.71 17.07
C ALA A 233 13.57 2.46 16.80
N GLY A 234 13.89 1.72 15.74
CA GLY A 234 13.14 0.50 15.47
C GLY A 234 13.77 -0.44 14.48
N ILE A 235 13.13 -1.60 14.36
CA ILE A 235 13.49 -2.62 13.38
C ILE A 235 12.28 -3.02 12.55
N MET A 236 12.54 -3.31 11.28
CA MET A 236 11.65 -4.01 10.38
C MET A 236 12.39 -5.26 9.89
N GLN A 237 11.90 -6.44 10.22
CA GLN A 237 12.45 -7.69 9.72
C GLN A 237 11.33 -8.48 9.07
N SER A 238 11.54 -8.88 7.83
CA SER A 238 10.58 -9.72 7.13
C SER A 238 11.25 -10.68 6.16
N THR A 239 10.66 -11.85 6.03
CA THR A 239 11.03 -12.84 5.03
C THR A 239 9.78 -13.49 4.44
N ALA A 240 9.77 -13.66 3.13
CA ALA A 240 8.79 -14.48 2.42
C ALA A 240 9.35 -15.86 2.08
N GLY A 241 10.69 -16.07 2.23
CA GLY A 241 11.40 -17.30 1.88
C GLY A 241 11.53 -18.33 3.00
N SER A 242 10.90 -18.13 4.17
CA SER A 242 11.04 -19.05 5.30
C SER A 242 9.95 -20.12 5.33
N TRP A 243 10.31 -21.37 5.49
CA TRP A 243 9.38 -22.45 5.79
C TRP A 243 8.81 -22.34 7.21
N GLY A 244 7.62 -22.86 7.43
CA GLY A 244 7.00 -22.96 8.74
C GLY A 244 5.76 -22.08 8.92
N PRO A 245 5.24 -21.96 10.15
CA PRO A 245 4.06 -21.15 10.42
C PRO A 245 4.34 -19.66 10.25
N MET A 246 3.31 -18.92 9.86
CA MET A 246 3.38 -17.46 9.80
C MET A 246 3.67 -16.87 11.19
N LEU A 247 4.63 -15.94 11.26
CA LEU A 247 4.91 -15.11 12.42
C LEU A 247 4.60 -13.65 12.04
N VAL A 248 3.75 -13.00 12.81
CA VAL A 248 3.51 -11.56 12.71
C VAL A 248 3.62 -10.93 14.09
N SER A 249 4.43 -9.90 14.22
CA SER A 249 4.59 -9.15 15.46
C SER A 249 4.77 -7.67 15.16
N THR A 250 3.84 -6.85 15.65
CA THR A 250 3.96 -5.40 15.62
C THR A 250 3.84 -4.89 17.04
N ARG A 251 4.87 -4.17 17.51
CA ARG A 251 4.97 -3.73 18.92
C ARG A 251 5.61 -2.36 19.02
N PHE A 252 5.05 -1.51 19.86
CA PHE A 252 5.51 -0.15 20.12
C PHE A 252 5.69 0.05 21.62
N THR A 253 6.86 0.54 22.04
CA THR A 253 7.17 0.79 23.44
C THR A 253 7.47 2.26 23.65
N GLY A 254 6.88 2.83 24.67
CA GLY A 254 7.07 4.22 25.08
C GLY A 254 7.36 4.36 26.57
N THR A 255 7.42 5.58 27.06
CA THR A 255 7.78 5.90 28.44
C THR A 255 6.74 5.47 29.47
N ALA A 256 5.48 5.33 29.07
CA ALA A 256 4.37 5.00 29.97
C ALA A 256 3.74 3.63 29.70
N GLY A 257 4.13 2.93 28.64
CA GLY A 257 3.54 1.64 28.32
C GLY A 257 4.06 1.02 27.03
N THR A 258 3.45 -0.10 26.66
CA THR A 258 3.72 -0.83 25.43
C THR A 258 2.39 -1.19 24.75
N LEU A 259 2.32 -0.96 23.46
CA LEU A 259 1.19 -1.32 22.60
C LEU A 259 1.62 -2.38 21.60
N TRP A 260 0.75 -3.36 21.32
CA TRP A 260 1.00 -4.35 20.27
C TRP A 260 -0.29 -4.78 19.58
N LEU A 261 -0.13 -5.38 18.40
CA LEU A 261 -1.22 -5.91 17.60
C LEU A 261 -1.28 -7.45 17.72
N GLU A 262 -2.49 -7.97 17.87
CA GLU A 262 -2.84 -9.39 17.74
C GLU A 262 -3.91 -9.52 16.64
N GLY A 263 -3.49 -9.62 15.39
CA GLY A 263 -4.36 -9.42 14.23
C GLY A 263 -4.90 -7.98 14.21
N GLU A 264 -6.21 -7.82 14.19
CA GLU A 264 -6.87 -6.51 14.22
C GLU A 264 -7.11 -5.96 15.64
N ARG A 265 -6.80 -6.75 16.68
CA ARG A 265 -6.92 -6.30 18.08
C ARG A 265 -5.68 -5.55 18.52
N VAL A 266 -5.89 -4.44 19.22
CA VAL A 266 -4.82 -3.61 19.77
C VAL A 266 -4.84 -3.74 21.29
N ARG A 267 -3.70 -4.13 21.86
CA ARG A 267 -3.50 -4.24 23.30
C ARG A 267 -2.49 -3.25 23.82
N VAL A 268 -2.71 -2.78 25.03
CA VAL A 268 -1.80 -1.89 25.74
C VAL A 268 -1.51 -2.47 27.13
N ALA A 269 -0.24 -2.45 27.52
CA ALA A 269 0.24 -2.73 28.86
C ALA A 269 0.86 -1.46 29.45
N ASP A 270 0.46 -1.11 30.68
CA ASP A 270 1.05 -0.03 31.47
C ASP A 270 1.08 -0.44 32.97
N ALA A 271 1.34 0.50 33.88
CA ALA A 271 1.34 0.24 35.31
C ALA A 271 0.03 -0.31 35.86
N GLY A 272 -1.10 -0.07 35.16
CA GLY A 272 -2.43 -0.58 35.52
C GLY A 272 -2.71 -2.00 35.00
N GLY A 273 -1.78 -2.60 34.24
CA GLY A 273 -1.92 -3.94 33.69
C GLY A 273 -2.14 -3.96 32.18
N VAL A 274 -2.65 -5.08 31.66
CA VAL A 274 -2.91 -5.30 30.23
C VAL A 274 -4.40 -5.10 29.94
N ARG A 275 -4.71 -4.33 28.89
CA ARG A 275 -6.07 -4.16 28.38
C ARG A 275 -6.10 -4.18 26.86
N GLU A 276 -7.25 -4.52 26.31
CA GLU A 276 -7.56 -4.35 24.90
C GLU A 276 -8.20 -2.97 24.67
N LEU A 277 -7.79 -2.29 23.59
CA LEU A 277 -8.41 -1.02 23.24
C LEU A 277 -9.72 -1.27 22.48
N PRO A 278 -10.82 -0.60 22.84
CA PRO A 278 -12.06 -0.68 22.09
C PRO A 278 -11.87 -0.06 20.70
N VAL A 279 -12.44 -0.70 19.69
CA VAL A 279 -12.40 -0.17 18.31
C VAL A 279 -13.51 0.87 18.16
N PRO A 280 -13.17 2.14 17.84
CA PRO A 280 -14.15 3.17 17.50
C PRO A 280 -14.94 2.80 16.24
N GLU A 281 -16.20 3.24 16.17
CA GLU A 281 -17.11 2.91 15.07
C GLU A 281 -16.53 3.31 13.69
N ASP A 282 -15.90 4.47 13.62
CA ASP A 282 -15.27 4.99 12.40
C ASP A 282 -14.05 4.18 11.92
N LEU A 283 -13.47 3.34 12.75
CA LEU A 283 -12.37 2.43 12.40
C LEU A 283 -12.81 1.00 12.13
N LEU A 284 -14.07 0.66 12.37
CA LEU A 284 -14.58 -0.68 12.08
C LEU A 284 -14.53 -0.96 10.58
N ASN A 285 -13.83 -2.02 10.22
CA ASN A 285 -13.91 -2.60 8.89
C ASN A 285 -14.89 -3.80 8.89
N PRO A 286 -15.66 -4.01 7.82
CA PRO A 286 -16.43 -5.22 7.67
C PRO A 286 -15.50 -6.45 7.63
N PRO A 287 -16.01 -7.65 7.95
CA PRO A 287 -15.23 -8.88 7.83
C PRO A 287 -14.61 -9.03 6.43
N PRO A 288 -13.44 -9.69 6.31
CA PRO A 288 -12.85 -10.00 5.03
C PRO A 288 -13.84 -10.77 4.12
N GLU A 289 -13.88 -10.38 2.85
CA GLU A 289 -14.69 -11.01 1.83
C GLU A 289 -13.76 -11.71 0.83
N PRO A 290 -13.76 -13.06 0.79
CA PRO A 290 -12.86 -13.81 -0.07
C PRO A 290 -12.96 -13.42 -1.55
N VAL A 291 -11.84 -13.54 -2.25
CA VAL A 291 -11.79 -13.38 -3.70
C VAL A 291 -12.48 -14.57 -4.36
N PRO A 292 -13.33 -14.38 -5.39
CA PRO A 292 -13.91 -15.47 -6.15
C PRO A 292 -12.85 -16.39 -6.74
N ALA A 293 -13.03 -17.71 -6.59
CA ALA A 293 -12.02 -18.72 -6.94
C ALA A 293 -11.60 -18.69 -8.42
N GLU A 294 -12.50 -18.27 -9.30
CA GLU A 294 -12.25 -18.15 -10.74
C GLU A 294 -11.20 -17.07 -11.12
N PHE A 295 -10.81 -16.22 -10.19
CA PHE A 295 -9.77 -15.20 -10.39
C PHE A 295 -8.41 -15.59 -9.82
N MET A 296 -8.34 -16.70 -9.10
CA MET A 296 -7.11 -17.16 -8.44
C MET A 296 -6.39 -18.19 -9.29
N HIS A 297 -5.22 -17.84 -9.82
CA HIS A 297 -4.42 -18.67 -10.72
C HIS A 297 -2.97 -18.85 -10.29
N THR A 298 -2.43 -17.91 -9.49
CA THR A 298 -1.02 -17.89 -9.11
C THR A 298 -0.86 -17.84 -7.59
N THR A 299 0.33 -18.14 -7.09
CA THR A 299 0.68 -17.98 -5.67
C THR A 299 0.39 -16.55 -5.20
N TYR A 300 0.65 -15.54 -6.05
CA TYR A 300 0.33 -14.15 -5.77
C TYR A 300 -1.18 -13.94 -5.57
N ASP A 301 -2.03 -14.52 -6.42
CA ASP A 301 -3.48 -14.37 -6.29
C ASP A 301 -3.98 -14.97 -4.96
N TYR A 302 -3.40 -16.11 -4.55
CA TYR A 302 -3.73 -16.78 -3.29
C TYR A 302 -3.32 -15.99 -2.03
N LEU A 303 -2.34 -15.09 -2.11
CA LEU A 303 -2.03 -14.17 -1.01
C LEU A 303 -3.23 -13.29 -0.64
N HIS A 304 -4.03 -12.93 -1.63
CA HIS A 304 -5.18 -12.05 -1.49
C HIS A 304 -6.50 -12.83 -1.35
N ALA A 305 -6.45 -14.18 -1.36
CA ALA A 305 -7.63 -15.06 -1.38
C ALA A 305 -8.63 -14.77 -0.24
N ALA A 306 -8.13 -14.47 0.96
CA ALA A 306 -8.95 -14.16 2.11
C ALA A 306 -9.70 -12.82 1.99
N GLY A 307 -9.26 -11.92 1.09
CA GLY A 307 -9.89 -10.62 0.85
C GLY A 307 -9.71 -9.60 1.98
N PHE A 308 -8.66 -9.73 2.78
CA PHE A 308 -8.37 -8.79 3.88
C PHE A 308 -8.03 -7.38 3.37
N ASP A 309 -7.56 -7.24 2.12
CA ASP A 309 -7.26 -5.96 1.49
C ASP A 309 -8.53 -5.17 1.12
N LEU A 310 -9.67 -5.85 0.93
CA LEU A 310 -10.86 -5.25 0.34
C LEU A 310 -11.45 -4.13 1.19
N ALA A 311 -11.60 -4.35 2.48
CA ALA A 311 -12.23 -3.36 3.36
C ALA A 311 -11.35 -2.11 3.55
N PRO A 312 -10.04 -2.22 3.84
CA PRO A 312 -9.14 -1.05 3.89
C PRO A 312 -9.06 -0.31 2.56
N CYS A 313 -8.98 -1.03 1.43
CA CYS A 313 -8.96 -0.42 0.11
C CYS A 313 -10.28 0.31 -0.22
N THR A 314 -11.43 -0.27 0.20
CA THR A 314 -12.74 0.41 0.07
C THR A 314 -12.77 1.73 0.84
N ARG A 315 -12.17 1.76 2.04
CA ARG A 315 -12.04 2.98 2.84
C ARG A 315 -11.23 4.05 2.09
N LEU A 316 -10.14 3.68 1.44
CA LEU A 316 -9.33 4.61 0.64
C LEU A 316 -10.12 5.16 -0.55
N PHE A 317 -10.87 4.32 -1.29
CA PHE A 317 -11.69 4.80 -2.40
C PHE A 317 -12.87 5.67 -1.95
N ARG A 318 -13.48 5.40 -0.82
CA ARG A 318 -14.47 6.31 -0.22
C ARG A 318 -13.86 7.66 0.12
N ALA A 319 -12.70 7.67 0.78
CA ALA A 319 -12.00 8.91 1.08
C ALA A 319 -11.59 9.68 -0.19
N MET A 320 -11.17 8.98 -1.24
CA MET A 320 -10.89 9.57 -2.55
C MET A 320 -12.14 10.20 -3.16
N ARG A 321 -13.25 9.46 -3.22
CA ARG A 321 -14.55 9.96 -3.71
C ARG A 321 -14.97 11.21 -2.94
N ASP A 322 -14.92 11.16 -1.62
CA ASP A 322 -15.40 12.24 -0.78
C ASP A 322 -14.52 13.50 -0.98
N ARG A 323 -13.21 13.36 -1.09
CA ARG A 323 -12.30 14.48 -1.43
C ARG A 323 -12.60 15.07 -2.81
N ILE A 324 -12.87 14.25 -3.83
CA ILE A 324 -13.22 14.71 -5.18
C ILE A 324 -14.54 15.47 -5.17
N LEU A 325 -15.51 15.02 -4.38
CA LEU A 325 -16.83 15.65 -4.28
C LEU A 325 -16.87 16.82 -3.27
N GLY A 326 -15.75 17.13 -2.60
CA GLY A 326 -15.70 18.16 -1.56
C GLY A 326 -16.49 17.82 -0.30
N LEU A 327 -16.71 16.53 -0.03
CA LEU A 327 -17.37 16.02 1.16
C LEU A 327 -16.39 15.86 2.31
N PRO A 328 -16.84 15.88 3.57
CA PRO A 328 -16.01 15.53 4.72
C PRO A 328 -15.44 14.12 4.58
N ALA A 329 -14.12 13.99 4.60
CA ALA A 329 -13.43 12.70 4.56
C ALA A 329 -12.78 12.41 5.91
N PRO A 330 -12.74 11.13 6.38
CA PRO A 330 -12.01 10.74 7.57
C PRO A 330 -10.51 11.03 7.41
N ASP A 331 -9.91 11.73 8.38
CA ASP A 331 -8.51 12.15 8.33
C ASP A 331 -7.64 11.59 9.47
N ASP A 332 -8.14 10.65 10.28
CA ASP A 332 -7.36 10.07 11.38
C ASP A 332 -7.45 8.53 11.42
N PRO A 333 -6.42 7.85 10.90
CA PRO A 333 -5.31 8.41 10.12
C PRO A 333 -5.75 8.83 8.71
N ALA A 334 -5.20 9.94 8.23
CA ALA A 334 -5.44 10.41 6.87
C ALA A 334 -4.93 9.38 5.83
N PRO A 335 -5.64 9.19 4.71
CA PRO A 335 -5.16 8.35 3.61
C PRO A 335 -3.81 8.83 3.08
N ALA A 336 -2.93 7.89 2.73
CA ALA A 336 -1.63 8.20 2.15
C ALA A 336 -1.79 8.86 0.77
N THR A 337 -0.96 9.87 0.53
CA THR A 337 -0.90 10.63 -0.71
C THR A 337 0.38 10.32 -1.48
N PHE A 338 0.58 10.93 -2.64
CA PHE A 338 1.84 10.83 -3.38
C PHE A 338 3.02 11.46 -2.63
N ALA A 339 2.77 12.43 -1.75
CA ALA A 339 3.81 12.96 -0.87
C ALA A 339 4.31 11.89 0.13
N ASP A 340 3.40 11.10 0.71
CA ASP A 340 3.77 9.93 1.52
C ASP A 340 4.50 8.88 0.68
N GLY A 341 4.07 8.69 -0.57
CA GLY A 341 4.72 7.81 -1.54
C GLY A 341 6.18 8.20 -1.81
N LEU A 342 6.44 9.49 -2.04
CA LEU A 342 7.80 10.01 -2.20
C LEU A 342 8.63 9.82 -0.93
N ALA A 343 8.07 10.14 0.24
CA ALA A 343 8.75 9.93 1.51
C ALA A 343 9.11 8.45 1.73
N GLY A 344 8.18 7.54 1.47
CA GLY A 344 8.41 6.10 1.55
C GLY A 344 9.45 5.60 0.53
N GLN A 345 9.43 6.13 -0.70
CA GLN A 345 10.39 5.76 -1.75
C GLN A 345 11.82 6.17 -1.39
N ARG A 346 12.01 7.36 -0.80
CA ARG A 346 13.32 7.78 -0.28
C ARG A 346 13.88 6.82 0.77
N VAL A 347 13.00 6.28 1.62
CA VAL A 347 13.40 5.27 2.62
C VAL A 347 13.79 3.97 1.92
N LEU A 348 13.03 3.49 0.93
CA LEU A 348 13.37 2.30 0.15
C LEU A 348 14.72 2.44 -0.55
N ASP A 349 14.99 3.59 -1.17
CA ASP A 349 16.26 3.88 -1.82
C ASP A 349 17.43 3.90 -0.82
N ALA A 350 17.21 4.47 0.37
CA ALA A 350 18.21 4.47 1.44
C ALA A 350 18.48 3.05 1.97
N ILE A 351 17.45 2.21 2.09
CA ILE A 351 17.58 0.79 2.48
C ILE A 351 18.46 0.04 1.46
N ARG A 352 18.19 0.19 0.16
CA ARG A 352 18.98 -0.45 -0.91
C ARG A 352 20.44 0.02 -0.88
N ARG A 353 20.68 1.34 -0.72
CA ARG A 353 22.05 1.88 -0.58
C ARG A 353 22.75 1.34 0.65
N SER A 354 22.06 1.29 1.78
CA SER A 354 22.64 0.75 3.02
C SER A 354 23.03 -0.72 2.89
N ALA A 355 22.17 -1.54 2.30
CA ALA A 355 22.46 -2.95 2.07
C ALA A 355 23.66 -3.19 1.14
N GLN A 356 23.92 -2.27 0.20
CA GLN A 356 25.07 -2.33 -0.70
C GLN A 356 26.37 -1.86 -0.04
N SER A 357 26.32 -0.78 0.78
CA SER A 357 27.52 -0.19 1.39
C SER A 357 27.86 -0.78 2.76
N GLY A 358 26.90 -1.38 3.46
CA GLY A 358 27.02 -1.78 4.87
C GLY A 358 26.96 -0.60 5.86
N GLU A 359 26.67 0.61 5.39
CA GLU A 359 26.71 1.81 6.19
C GLU A 359 25.32 2.27 6.63
N TRP A 360 25.28 3.10 7.67
CA TRP A 360 24.11 3.88 8.02
C TRP A 360 23.89 4.98 6.98
N ILE A 361 22.72 5.03 6.38
CA ILE A 361 22.36 6.04 5.39
C ILE A 361 21.41 7.06 6.01
N ALA A 362 21.85 8.32 6.07
CA ALA A 362 20.97 9.44 6.45
C ALA A 362 20.00 9.76 5.32
N ILE A 363 18.77 10.10 5.69
CA ILE A 363 17.68 10.48 4.77
C ILE A 363 17.38 11.96 5.01
N GLY A 364 17.63 12.80 3.98
CA GLY A 364 17.33 14.23 4.01
C GLY A 364 15.84 14.52 3.91
N SER A 365 15.46 15.71 4.33
CA SER A 365 14.07 16.21 4.32
C SER A 365 13.65 16.89 3.00
N ASP A 366 14.52 16.95 1.99
CA ASP A 366 14.28 17.72 0.73
C ASP A 366 13.27 17.08 -0.21
#